data_cf0c39de7ebcfbba2dedd3c2d522826e
#
_entry.id   cf0c39de7ebcfbba2dedd3c2d522826e
#
_cell.length_a   1.000
_cell.length_b   1.000
_cell.length_c   1.000
_cell.angle_alpha   90.00
_cell.angle_beta   90.00
_cell.angle_gamma   90.00
#
_symmetry.space_group_name_H-M   'P 1'
#
loop_
_entity.id
_entity.type
_entity.pdbx_description
1 polymer ?
#
loop_
_entity_poly.entity_id
_entity_poly.type
_entity_poly.pdbx_seq_one_letter_code
_entity_poly.pdbx_strand_id
1 'polypeptide(L)'
;VLLINKTLNVGQYYNVLNDLRFGFISEINLEAELEYHLKYTSKYLNFIKNLEHKNKRLKDDLDLLKLTNKAKRVLMSKGLSEEESHQFIQKKAMDMRVPKKKLVNLIIENKIDI
;
A
#
# COMPACT_ATOMS: atom_id res chain seq x y z
N VAL A 1 -8.12 -1.62 24.97
CA VAL A 1 -8.72 -1.73 26.30
C VAL A 1 -7.97 -0.84 27.27
N LEU A 2 -8.68 0.02 27.94
CA LEU A 2 -8.12 0.93 28.92
C LEU A 2 -8.40 0.39 30.33
N LEU A 3 -7.35 0.24 31.12
CA LEU A 3 -7.44 -0.25 32.47
C LEU A 3 -7.28 0.92 33.45
N ILE A 4 -8.32 1.19 34.25
CA ILE A 4 -8.35 2.28 35.18
C ILE A 4 -8.71 1.71 36.56
N ASN A 5 -7.71 1.56 37.41
CA ASN A 5 -7.90 1.03 38.75
C ASN A 5 -6.73 1.43 39.64
N LYS A 6 -7.02 1.99 40.83
CA LYS A 6 -6.01 2.34 41.81
C LYS A 6 -5.25 1.15 42.34
N THR A 7 -5.88 -0.02 42.42
CA THR A 7 -5.25 -1.24 42.91
C THR A 7 -4.48 -1.99 41.86
N LEU A 8 -4.52 -1.52 40.61
CA LEU A 8 -3.82 -2.14 39.50
C LEU A 8 -2.32 -2.06 39.67
N ASN A 9 -1.64 -3.17 39.51
CA ASN A 9 -0.18 -3.18 39.49
C ASN A 9 0.32 -2.66 38.15
N VAL A 10 0.71 -1.42 38.10
CA VAL A 10 1.16 -0.74 36.88
C VAL A 10 2.33 -1.47 36.21
N GLY A 11 3.28 -1.97 37.00
CA GLY A 11 4.42 -2.71 36.46
C GLY A 11 4.03 -3.99 35.71
N GLN A 12 2.96 -4.64 36.16
CA GLN A 12 2.46 -5.86 35.57
C GLN A 12 1.86 -5.64 34.18
N TYR A 13 1.21 -4.50 33.97
CA TYR A 13 0.53 -4.17 32.72
C TYR A 13 1.30 -3.22 31.83
N TYR A 14 2.42 -2.71 32.29
CA TYR A 14 3.22 -1.72 31.57
C TYR A 14 3.60 -2.22 30.17
N ASN A 15 4.14 -3.41 30.07
CA ASN A 15 4.60 -3.97 28.81
C ASN A 15 3.44 -4.16 27.83
N VAL A 16 2.30 -4.67 28.31
CA VAL A 16 1.11 -4.88 27.49
C VAL A 16 0.58 -3.55 26.94
N LEU A 17 0.45 -2.56 27.81
CA LEU A 17 -0.01 -1.22 27.42
C LEU A 17 0.96 -0.54 26.45
N ASN A 18 2.25 -0.71 26.67
CA ASN A 18 3.27 -0.16 25.79
C ASN A 18 3.26 -0.84 24.42
N ASP A 19 3.11 -2.14 24.36
CA ASP A 19 3.00 -2.89 23.11
C ASP A 19 1.75 -2.48 22.33
N LEU A 20 0.67 -2.18 23.01
CA LEU A 20 -0.57 -1.68 22.43
C LEU A 20 -0.53 -0.19 22.10
N ARG A 21 0.56 0.49 22.43
CA ARG A 21 0.72 1.94 22.23
C ARG A 21 -0.25 2.78 23.04
N PHE A 22 -0.72 2.26 24.17
CA PHE A 22 -1.50 3.02 25.12
C PHE A 22 -0.59 3.55 26.23
N GLY A 23 -0.76 4.81 26.61
CA GLY A 23 -0.08 5.37 27.77
C GLY A 23 -0.81 5.04 29.06
N PHE A 24 -0.17 5.36 30.19
CA PHE A 24 -0.83 5.27 31.49
C PHE A 24 -1.81 6.40 31.67
N ILE A 25 -3.00 6.06 32.20
CA ILE A 25 -4.05 7.02 32.47
C ILE A 25 -4.22 7.18 33.98
N SER A 26 -4.05 8.40 34.47
CA SER A 26 -4.24 8.77 35.85
C SER A 26 -5.71 9.03 36.13
N GLU A 27 -6.22 8.60 37.31
CA GLU A 27 -7.60 8.91 37.71
C GLU A 27 -7.88 10.41 37.82
N ILE A 28 -6.87 11.23 38.12
CA ILE A 28 -7.03 12.67 38.36
C ILE A 28 -7.38 13.42 37.08
N ASN A 29 -6.78 13.01 35.96
CA ASN A 29 -6.99 13.67 34.67
C ASN A 29 -7.56 12.70 33.62
N LEU A 30 -8.43 11.80 34.06
CA LEU A 30 -8.91 10.71 33.23
C LEU A 30 -9.50 11.15 31.90
N GLU A 31 -10.40 12.12 31.90
CA GLU A 31 -11.08 12.55 30.67
C GLU A 31 -10.10 13.16 29.66
N ALA A 32 -9.21 14.03 30.14
CA ALA A 32 -8.23 14.70 29.29
C ALA A 32 -7.21 13.73 28.72
N GLU A 33 -6.69 12.83 29.56
CA GLU A 33 -5.74 11.80 29.15
C GLU A 33 -6.36 10.77 28.20
N LEU A 34 -7.58 10.34 28.49
CA LEU A 34 -8.32 9.41 27.64
C LEU A 34 -8.55 10.00 26.26
N GLU A 35 -9.03 11.22 26.19
CA GLU A 35 -9.25 11.92 24.93
C GLU A 35 -7.96 12.07 24.14
N TYR A 36 -6.87 12.46 24.80
CA TYR A 36 -5.55 12.57 24.18
C TYR A 36 -5.07 11.24 23.61
N HIS A 37 -5.13 10.16 24.39
CA HIS A 37 -4.68 8.84 23.94
C HIS A 37 -5.53 8.26 22.81
N LEU A 38 -6.83 8.45 22.85
CA LEU A 38 -7.73 8.03 21.76
C LEU A 38 -7.40 8.78 20.46
N LYS A 39 -7.18 10.07 20.57
CA LYS A 39 -6.83 10.91 19.42
C LYS A 39 -5.47 10.54 18.84
N TYR A 40 -4.48 10.31 19.69
CA TYR A 40 -3.15 9.86 19.27
C TYR A 40 -3.19 8.48 18.61
N THR A 41 -3.89 7.53 19.19
CA THR A 41 -4.05 6.18 18.66
C THR A 41 -4.75 6.21 17.30
N SER A 42 -5.79 7.02 17.15
CA SER A 42 -6.50 7.20 15.88
C SER A 42 -5.58 7.75 14.78
N LYS A 43 -4.76 8.75 15.09
CA LYS A 43 -3.77 9.30 14.16
C LYS A 43 -2.73 8.25 13.75
N TYR A 44 -2.26 7.47 14.71
CA TYR A 44 -1.28 6.41 14.46
C TYR A 44 -1.85 5.32 13.54
N LEU A 45 -3.07 4.87 13.80
CA LEU A 45 -3.73 3.88 12.95
C LEU A 45 -3.96 4.39 11.53
N ASN A 46 -4.35 5.66 11.38
CA ASN A 46 -4.50 6.28 10.07
C ASN A 46 -3.15 6.37 9.32
N PHE A 47 -2.08 6.68 10.04
CA PHE A 47 -0.73 6.71 9.48
C PHE A 47 -0.29 5.34 8.95
N ILE A 48 -0.49 4.28 9.74
CA ILE A 48 -0.19 2.90 9.31
C ILE A 48 -1.01 2.51 8.08
N LYS A 49 -2.30 2.83 8.09
CA LYS A 49 -3.20 2.55 6.96
C LYS A 49 -2.74 3.24 5.69
N ASN A 50 -2.30 4.48 5.79
CA ASN A 50 -1.75 5.22 4.66
C ASN A 50 -0.45 4.61 4.14
N LEU A 51 0.44 4.14 5.04
CA LEU A 51 1.66 3.44 4.66
C LEU A 51 1.37 2.13 3.95
N GLU A 52 0.39 1.36 4.41
CA GLU A 52 -0.03 0.12 3.77
C GLU A 52 -0.57 0.37 2.37
N HIS A 53 -1.37 1.42 2.17
CA HIS A 53 -1.83 1.82 0.86
C HIS A 53 -0.69 2.21 -0.08
N LYS A 54 0.28 2.99 0.41
CA LYS A 54 1.46 3.36 -0.38
C LYS A 54 2.27 2.15 -0.78
N ASN A 55 2.50 1.21 0.15
CA ASN A 55 3.23 -0.02 -0.12
C ASN A 55 2.53 -0.86 -1.18
N LYS A 56 1.22 -0.99 -1.10
CA LYS A 56 0.44 -1.73 -2.10
C LYS A 56 0.56 -1.08 -3.48
N ARG A 57 0.43 0.23 -3.56
CA ARG A 57 0.59 0.96 -4.83
C ARG A 57 1.97 0.77 -5.42
N LEU A 58 3.02 0.86 -4.61
CA LEU A 58 4.40 0.66 -5.06
C LEU A 58 4.63 -0.75 -5.58
N LYS A 59 4.07 -1.77 -4.93
CA LYS A 59 4.11 -3.16 -5.40
C LYS A 59 3.40 -3.32 -6.74
N ASP A 60 2.20 -2.76 -6.86
CA ASP A 60 1.41 -2.82 -8.09
C ASP A 60 2.15 -2.11 -9.24
N ASP A 61 2.75 -0.96 -8.98
CA ASP A 61 3.55 -0.22 -9.96
C ASP A 61 4.79 -1.02 -10.40
N LEU A 62 5.47 -1.68 -9.44
CA LEU A 62 6.62 -2.52 -9.74
C LEU A 62 6.23 -3.74 -10.58
N ASP A 63 5.12 -4.39 -10.26
CA ASP A 63 4.60 -5.53 -11.01
C ASP A 63 4.22 -5.11 -12.43
N LEU A 64 3.58 -3.96 -12.59
CA LEU A 64 3.26 -3.40 -13.89
C LEU A 64 4.52 -3.09 -14.70
N LEU A 65 5.56 -2.55 -14.07
CA LEU A 65 6.83 -2.28 -14.74
C LEU A 65 7.49 -3.57 -15.24
N LYS A 66 7.51 -4.62 -14.43
CA LYS A 66 8.04 -5.93 -14.81
C LYS A 66 7.28 -6.52 -16.00
N LEU A 67 5.95 -6.46 -15.96
CA LEU A 67 5.10 -6.94 -17.04
C LEU A 67 5.31 -6.11 -18.32
N THR A 68 5.43 -4.81 -18.19
CA THR A 68 5.70 -3.91 -19.32
C THR A 68 7.04 -4.26 -19.98
N ASN A 69 8.06 -4.53 -19.17
CA ASN A 69 9.38 -4.92 -19.71
C ASN A 69 9.30 -6.27 -20.44
N LYS A 70 8.53 -7.23 -19.94
CA LYS A 70 8.30 -8.50 -20.64
C LYS A 70 7.59 -8.29 -21.98
N ALA A 71 6.56 -7.45 -22.00
CA ALA A 71 5.84 -7.13 -23.21
C ALA A 71 6.74 -6.43 -24.24
N LYS A 72 7.57 -5.49 -23.80
CA LYS A 72 8.57 -4.84 -24.68
C LYS A 72 9.51 -5.88 -25.29
N ARG A 73 9.99 -6.85 -24.53
CA ARG A 73 10.85 -7.92 -25.05
C ARG A 73 10.16 -8.73 -26.12
N VAL A 74 8.88 -9.05 -25.94
CA VAL A 74 8.08 -9.76 -26.94
C VAL A 74 7.99 -8.92 -28.21
N LEU A 75 7.70 -7.63 -28.10
CA LEU A 75 7.63 -6.73 -29.26
C LEU A 75 8.98 -6.57 -29.94
N MET A 76 10.06 -6.47 -29.20
CA MET A 76 11.41 -6.38 -29.73
C MET A 76 11.82 -7.66 -30.48
N SER A 77 11.37 -8.81 -30.00
CA SER A 77 11.60 -10.08 -30.70
C SER A 77 10.91 -10.15 -32.08
N LYS A 78 9.89 -9.30 -32.26
CA LYS A 78 9.17 -9.19 -33.53
C LYS A 78 9.69 -8.07 -34.44
N GLY A 79 10.82 -7.47 -34.08
CA GLY A 79 11.51 -6.48 -34.90
C GLY A 79 11.32 -5.02 -34.53
N LEU A 80 10.59 -4.73 -33.45
CA LEU A 80 10.40 -3.36 -32.96
C LEU A 80 11.57 -2.94 -32.08
N SER A 81 11.94 -1.66 -32.12
CA SER A 81 12.91 -1.10 -31.19
C SER A 81 12.27 -0.93 -29.80
N GLU A 82 13.08 -0.65 -28.78
CA GLU A 82 12.57 -0.40 -27.45
C GLU A 82 11.62 0.81 -27.43
N GLU A 83 12.00 1.88 -28.10
CA GLU A 83 11.20 3.10 -28.18
C GLU A 83 9.89 2.87 -28.96
N GLU A 84 9.95 2.14 -30.08
CA GLU A 84 8.77 1.76 -30.84
C GLU A 84 7.84 0.84 -30.03
N SER A 85 8.40 -0.06 -29.26
CA SER A 85 7.64 -0.96 -28.37
C SER A 85 6.90 -0.15 -27.31
N HIS A 86 7.55 0.83 -26.70
CA HIS A 86 6.93 1.69 -25.71
C HIS A 86 5.78 2.51 -26.30
N GLN A 87 5.99 3.12 -27.45
CA GLN A 87 4.97 3.88 -28.17
C GLN A 87 3.79 2.99 -28.59
N PHE A 88 4.09 1.79 -29.05
CA PHE A 88 3.06 0.81 -29.42
C PHE A 88 2.15 0.48 -28.25
N ILE A 89 2.74 0.19 -27.07
CA ILE A 89 1.97 -0.12 -25.87
C ILE A 89 1.07 1.05 -25.49
N GLN A 90 1.60 2.27 -25.46
CA GLN A 90 0.82 3.45 -25.11
C GLN A 90 -0.32 3.70 -26.09
N LYS A 91 -0.01 3.72 -27.36
CA LYS A 91 -0.99 3.99 -28.41
C LYS A 91 -2.10 2.93 -28.45
N LYS A 92 -1.72 1.66 -28.37
CA LYS A 92 -2.67 0.56 -28.42
C LYS A 92 -3.60 0.54 -27.21
N ALA A 93 -3.07 0.86 -26.02
CA ALA A 93 -3.88 0.97 -24.81
C ALA A 93 -4.92 2.08 -24.94
N MET A 94 -4.56 3.21 -25.52
CA MET A 94 -5.47 4.32 -25.77
C MET A 94 -6.51 3.98 -26.83
N ASP A 95 -6.10 3.35 -27.94
CA ASP A 95 -6.99 2.97 -29.04
C ASP A 95 -8.03 1.94 -28.59
N MET A 96 -7.61 0.96 -27.80
CA MET A 96 -8.50 -0.08 -27.29
C MET A 96 -9.26 0.34 -26.03
N ARG A 97 -8.94 1.48 -25.44
CA ARG A 97 -9.52 1.97 -24.19
C ARG A 97 -9.44 0.95 -23.05
N VAL A 98 -8.31 0.25 -22.96
CA VAL A 98 -8.06 -0.73 -21.91
C VAL A 98 -6.95 -0.26 -21.00
N PRO A 99 -6.92 -0.73 -19.73
CA PRO A 99 -5.80 -0.46 -18.85
C PRO A 99 -4.49 -1.03 -19.42
N LYS A 100 -3.39 -0.32 -19.20
CA LYS A 100 -2.06 -0.73 -19.66
C LYS A 100 -1.71 -2.14 -19.19
N LYS A 101 -2.06 -2.49 -17.96
CA LYS A 101 -1.84 -3.84 -17.39
C LYS A 101 -2.52 -4.93 -18.21
N LYS A 102 -3.75 -4.71 -18.61
CA LYS A 102 -4.51 -5.66 -19.42
C LYS A 102 -3.89 -5.83 -20.81
N LEU A 103 -3.52 -4.73 -21.44
CA LEU A 103 -2.87 -4.76 -22.75
C LEU A 103 -1.53 -5.50 -22.70
N VAL A 104 -0.73 -5.22 -21.69
CA VAL A 104 0.57 -5.86 -21.52
C VAL A 104 0.43 -7.39 -21.37
N ASN A 105 -0.55 -7.84 -20.60
CA ASN A 105 -0.87 -9.26 -20.48
C ASN A 105 -1.27 -9.89 -21.82
N LEU A 106 -2.10 -9.19 -22.59
CA LEU A 106 -2.51 -9.65 -23.93
C LEU A 106 -1.32 -9.76 -24.89
N ILE A 107 -0.38 -8.86 -24.82
CA ILE A 107 0.84 -8.90 -25.62
C ILE A 107 1.71 -10.11 -25.24
N ILE A 108 1.90 -10.33 -23.95
CA ILE A 108 2.69 -11.46 -23.42
C ILE A 108 2.06 -12.79 -23.84
N GLU A 109 0.74 -12.88 -23.82
CA GLU A 109 -0.02 -14.09 -24.20
C GLU A 109 -0.19 -14.24 -25.72
N ASN A 110 0.35 -13.34 -26.52
CA ASN A 110 0.20 -13.33 -27.99
C ASN A 110 -1.27 -13.29 -28.47
N LYS A 111 -2.12 -12.64 -27.72
CA LYS A 111 -3.56 -12.49 -28.07
C LYS A 111 -3.86 -11.24 -28.88
N ILE A 112 -2.86 -10.46 -29.21
CA ILE A 112 -2.98 -9.23 -30.01
C ILE A 112 -2.09 -9.34 -31.24
N ASP A 113 -2.65 -8.99 -32.40
CA ASP A 113 -1.88 -8.83 -33.63
C ASP A 113 -0.96 -7.60 -33.53
N ILE A 114 0.27 -7.83 -33.81
CA ILE A 114 1.31 -6.80 -33.73
C ILE A 114 1.74 -6.36 -35.14
#